data_a83c6eeeb2d5e155c5f623c5d8077ed8
#
_entry.id   a83c6eeeb2d5e155c5f623c5d8077ed8
#
_cell.length_a   1.000
_cell.length_b   1.000
_cell.length_c   1.000
_cell.angle_alpha   90.00
_cell.angle_beta   90.00
_cell.angle_gamma   90.00
#
_symmetry.space_group_name_H-M   'P 1'
#
loop_
_entity.id
_entity.type
_entity.pdbx_description
1 polymer ?
#
loop_
_entity_poly.entity_id
_entity_poly.type
_entity_poly.pdbx_seq_one_letter_code
_entity_poly.pdbx_strand_id
1 'polypeptide(L)'
;MENKRKSITEIKSEFANADIHSVRHVMERYAEDDREGVKKLILSAEKKLTAHQKELDRMEHMFEYERQHADCRYICGIDEVGRGPLAGPVVAAAVILPENCDILYLNDSKQLSEKKREELYDEIIEKAVAYGIGMADEKLIDQINILNADYEAMRIAIHKLAVKPELLLNDAVRIPEVEIPQVSIIKGDAKSASIAAASIIAKVTRDRLMVAYDEIYPGYGFAKNKGYGSKEHIEALKTFGPCEIHRRSFITHFWKEQ
;
A
#
# COMPACT_ATOMS: atom_id res chain seq x y z
N MET A 1 14.52 -51.54 -17.20
CA MET A 1 13.78 -50.43 -17.80
C MET A 1 14.71 -49.25 -17.76
N GLU A 2 15.19 -48.77 -18.91
CA GLU A 2 16.01 -47.56 -18.97
C GLU A 2 15.18 -46.38 -18.47
N ASN A 3 15.64 -45.77 -17.39
CA ASN A 3 15.02 -44.55 -16.83
C ASN A 3 15.30 -43.44 -17.82
N LYS A 4 14.37 -43.17 -18.75
CA LYS A 4 14.53 -42.17 -19.83
C LYS A 4 14.76 -40.82 -19.19
N ARG A 5 15.96 -40.27 -19.34
CA ARG A 5 16.35 -38.94 -18.78
C ARG A 5 15.37 -37.90 -19.30
N LYS A 6 14.70 -37.16 -18.39
CA LYS A 6 13.73 -36.09 -18.76
C LYS A 6 14.37 -35.04 -19.65
N SER A 7 13.60 -34.51 -20.58
CA SER A 7 14.02 -33.38 -21.41
C SER A 7 14.16 -32.11 -20.57
N ILE A 8 14.95 -31.14 -21.02
CA ILE A 8 15.10 -29.84 -20.34
C ILE A 8 13.75 -29.11 -20.27
N THR A 9 12.88 -29.27 -21.24
CA THR A 9 11.53 -28.70 -21.25
C THR A 9 10.65 -29.25 -20.13
N GLU A 10 10.67 -30.59 -19.90
CA GLU A 10 9.95 -31.20 -18.80
C GLU A 10 10.49 -30.74 -17.43
N ILE A 11 11.82 -30.67 -17.28
CA ILE A 11 12.46 -30.14 -16.07
C ILE A 11 12.08 -28.68 -15.83
N LYS A 12 12.11 -27.84 -16.87
CA LYS A 12 11.68 -26.42 -16.78
C LYS A 12 10.23 -26.32 -16.30
N SER A 13 9.35 -27.21 -16.75
CA SER A 13 7.96 -27.24 -16.27
C SER A 13 7.88 -27.60 -14.77
N GLU A 14 8.70 -28.54 -14.29
CA GLU A 14 8.76 -28.87 -12.85
C GLU A 14 9.20 -27.66 -12.01
N PHE A 15 10.25 -26.94 -12.44
CA PHE A 15 10.68 -25.70 -11.78
C PHE A 15 9.63 -24.60 -11.83
N ALA A 16 8.88 -24.49 -12.93
CA ALA A 16 7.83 -23.49 -13.08
C ALA A 16 6.62 -23.74 -12.19
N ASN A 17 6.28 -25.02 -11.96
CA ASN A 17 5.15 -25.45 -11.14
C ASN A 17 5.51 -25.58 -9.65
N ALA A 18 6.80 -25.56 -9.30
CA ALA A 18 7.24 -25.61 -7.90
C ALA A 18 7.05 -24.27 -7.23
N ASP A 19 6.40 -24.29 -6.06
CA ASP A 19 6.32 -23.14 -5.16
C ASP A 19 7.64 -22.96 -4.37
N ILE A 20 7.69 -21.96 -3.52
CA ILE A 20 8.89 -21.63 -2.74
C ILE A 20 9.29 -22.73 -1.76
N HIS A 21 8.36 -23.58 -1.31
CA HIS A 21 8.62 -24.65 -0.35
C HIS A 21 9.10 -25.92 -1.05
N SER A 22 8.54 -26.23 -2.22
CA SER A 22 8.82 -27.45 -2.99
C SER A 22 10.02 -27.30 -3.95
N VAL A 23 10.37 -26.08 -4.36
CA VAL A 23 11.43 -25.84 -5.35
C VAL A 23 12.80 -26.41 -4.91
N ARG A 24 13.08 -26.43 -3.60
CA ARG A 24 14.33 -27.02 -3.05
C ARG A 24 14.44 -28.52 -3.37
N HIS A 25 13.36 -29.28 -3.22
CA HIS A 25 13.34 -30.69 -3.60
C HIS A 25 13.50 -30.91 -5.11
N VAL A 26 12.98 -30.00 -5.92
CA VAL A 26 13.22 -30.05 -7.37
C VAL A 26 14.70 -29.81 -7.68
N MET A 27 15.35 -28.84 -7.03
CA MET A 27 16.79 -28.55 -7.19
C MET A 27 17.64 -29.78 -6.78
N GLU A 28 17.37 -30.38 -5.63
CA GLU A 28 18.07 -31.55 -5.13
C GLU A 28 18.01 -32.76 -6.12
N ARG A 29 16.82 -32.97 -6.73
CA ARG A 29 16.60 -34.02 -7.72
C ARG A 29 17.49 -33.90 -8.95
N TYR A 30 17.84 -32.65 -9.33
CA TYR A 30 18.61 -32.34 -10.53
C TYR A 30 20.02 -31.82 -10.24
N ALA A 31 20.49 -31.90 -8.99
CA ALA A 31 21.79 -31.36 -8.57
C ALA A 31 22.97 -31.93 -9.37
N GLU A 32 22.90 -33.22 -9.74
CA GLU A 32 23.93 -33.93 -10.50
C GLU A 32 23.73 -33.85 -12.05
N ASP A 33 22.74 -33.04 -12.52
CA ASP A 33 22.51 -32.91 -13.96
C ASP A 33 23.50 -31.94 -14.58
N ASP A 34 24.38 -32.45 -15.42
CA ASP A 34 25.51 -31.75 -16.04
C ASP A 34 25.12 -30.76 -17.16
N ARG A 35 23.87 -30.84 -17.65
CA ARG A 35 23.37 -30.00 -18.75
C ARG A 35 23.28 -28.52 -18.36
N GLU A 36 23.87 -27.66 -19.17
CA GLU A 36 23.89 -26.20 -18.94
C GLU A 36 22.49 -25.59 -18.77
N GLY A 37 21.49 -26.12 -19.50
CA GLY A 37 20.10 -25.67 -19.37
C GLY A 37 19.52 -25.96 -17.98
N VAL A 38 19.86 -27.11 -17.38
CA VAL A 38 19.41 -27.49 -16.03
C VAL A 38 20.15 -26.69 -14.97
N LYS A 39 21.47 -26.50 -15.10
CA LYS A 39 22.24 -25.66 -14.18
C LYS A 39 21.70 -24.23 -14.12
N LYS A 40 21.28 -23.64 -15.26
CA LYS A 40 20.63 -22.33 -15.29
C LYS A 40 19.29 -22.29 -14.56
N LEU A 41 18.51 -23.38 -14.63
CA LEU A 41 17.24 -23.47 -13.88
C LEU A 41 17.51 -23.54 -12.37
N ILE A 42 18.48 -24.33 -11.93
CA ILE A 42 18.89 -24.42 -10.52
C ILE A 42 19.36 -23.04 -10.02
N LEU A 43 20.27 -22.39 -10.73
CA LEU A 43 20.76 -21.06 -10.36
C LEU A 43 19.63 -20.01 -10.28
N SER A 44 18.65 -20.10 -11.19
CA SER A 44 17.46 -19.23 -11.13
C SER A 44 16.60 -19.52 -9.90
N ALA A 45 16.44 -20.77 -9.52
CA ALA A 45 15.72 -21.19 -8.33
C ALA A 45 16.44 -20.74 -7.04
N GLU A 46 17.75 -20.87 -6.97
CA GLU A 46 18.59 -20.38 -5.85
C GLU A 46 18.42 -18.86 -5.65
N LYS A 47 18.44 -18.11 -6.75
CA LYS A 47 18.20 -16.66 -6.69
C LYS A 47 16.81 -16.33 -6.15
N LYS A 48 15.77 -17.08 -6.54
CA LYS A 48 14.42 -16.91 -6.02
C LYS A 48 14.34 -17.21 -4.52
N LEU A 49 14.95 -18.31 -4.07
CA LEU A 49 15.01 -18.67 -2.66
C LEU A 49 15.74 -17.59 -1.82
N THR A 50 16.87 -17.11 -2.33
CA THR A 50 17.66 -16.08 -1.67
C THR A 50 16.87 -14.74 -1.59
N ALA A 51 16.15 -14.38 -2.66
CA ALA A 51 15.32 -13.19 -2.66
C ALA A 51 14.14 -13.32 -1.69
N HIS A 52 13.53 -14.50 -1.62
CA HIS A 52 12.45 -14.76 -0.67
C HIS A 52 12.93 -14.70 0.78
N GLN A 53 14.09 -15.30 1.09
CA GLN A 53 14.66 -15.21 2.45
C GLN A 53 14.96 -13.77 2.85
N LYS A 54 15.55 -12.98 1.96
CA LYS A 54 15.78 -11.55 2.20
C LYS A 54 14.49 -10.78 2.45
N GLU A 55 13.42 -11.15 1.79
CA GLU A 55 12.12 -10.53 2.02
C GLU A 55 11.53 -10.93 3.38
N LEU A 56 11.66 -12.19 3.79
CA LEU A 56 11.28 -12.63 5.14
C LEU A 56 12.04 -11.84 6.20
N ASP A 57 13.37 -11.75 6.05
CA ASP A 57 14.22 -10.99 6.98
C ASP A 57 13.81 -9.49 7.02
N ARG A 58 13.47 -8.91 5.86
CA ARG A 58 12.98 -7.53 5.77
C ARG A 58 11.64 -7.36 6.48
N MET A 59 10.70 -8.28 6.26
CA MET A 59 9.40 -8.24 6.93
C MET A 59 9.53 -8.42 8.43
N GLU A 60 10.47 -9.23 8.91
CA GLU A 60 10.76 -9.31 10.33
C GLU A 60 11.15 -7.95 10.92
N HIS A 61 11.95 -7.15 10.21
CA HIS A 61 12.28 -5.78 10.62
C HIS A 61 11.06 -4.84 10.55
N MET A 62 10.19 -5.00 9.54
CA MET A 62 8.96 -4.21 9.42
C MET A 62 7.99 -4.42 10.59
N PHE A 63 8.03 -5.55 11.28
CA PHE A 63 7.24 -5.83 12.48
C PHE A 63 7.93 -5.45 13.80
N GLU A 64 9.04 -4.72 13.76
CA GLU A 64 9.79 -4.39 14.98
C GLU A 64 8.97 -3.53 15.95
N TYR A 65 8.25 -2.52 15.48
CA TYR A 65 7.41 -1.66 16.33
C TYR A 65 6.23 -2.43 16.93
N GLU A 66 5.61 -3.29 16.18
CA GLU A 66 4.54 -4.16 16.66
C GLU A 66 5.05 -5.11 17.75
N ARG A 67 6.22 -5.71 17.57
CA ARG A 67 6.85 -6.59 18.58
C ARG A 67 7.29 -5.85 19.84
N GLN A 68 7.73 -4.60 19.73
CA GLN A 68 8.07 -3.77 20.91
C GLN A 68 6.85 -3.50 21.80
N HIS A 69 5.64 -3.68 21.29
CA HIS A 69 4.38 -3.47 22.00
C HIS A 69 3.52 -4.76 22.03
N ALA A 70 4.17 -5.91 22.15
CA ALA A 70 3.50 -7.23 22.15
C ALA A 70 2.54 -7.46 23.32
N ASP A 71 2.53 -6.58 24.31
CA ASP A 71 1.52 -6.50 25.38
C ASP A 71 0.16 -5.96 24.89
N CYS A 72 0.12 -5.26 23.75
CA CYS A 72 -1.09 -4.81 23.09
C CYS A 72 -1.55 -5.87 22.07
N ARG A 73 -2.78 -6.38 22.25
CA ARG A 73 -3.36 -7.37 21.35
C ARG A 73 -3.74 -6.79 19.97
N TYR A 74 -4.22 -5.55 19.96
CA TYR A 74 -4.70 -4.87 18.76
C TYR A 74 -3.91 -3.60 18.50
N ILE A 75 -2.85 -3.72 17.70
CA ILE A 75 -2.02 -2.61 17.25
C ILE A 75 -2.51 -2.17 15.87
N CYS A 76 -2.82 -0.89 15.73
CA CYS A 76 -3.37 -0.32 14.50
C CYS A 76 -2.36 0.62 13.84
N GLY A 77 -1.99 0.33 12.61
CA GLY A 77 -1.26 1.28 11.76
C GLY A 77 -2.19 2.27 11.09
N ILE A 78 -1.76 3.53 11.00
CA ILE A 78 -2.52 4.62 10.36
C ILE A 78 -1.62 5.38 9.42
N ASP A 79 -2.13 5.62 8.21
CA ASP A 79 -1.48 6.47 7.20
C ASP A 79 -2.53 7.18 6.35
N GLU A 80 -2.12 8.27 5.65
CA GLU A 80 -2.99 9.05 4.80
C GLU A 80 -2.40 9.23 3.40
N VAL A 81 -3.27 9.61 2.48
CA VAL A 81 -2.91 10.00 1.12
C VAL A 81 -3.77 11.15 0.64
N GLY A 82 -3.19 12.01 -0.17
CA GLY A 82 -3.96 13.06 -0.83
C GLY A 82 -3.94 14.40 -0.11
N ARG A 83 -2.91 14.71 0.68
CA ARG A 83 -2.75 16.06 1.29
C ARG A 83 -2.41 17.13 0.25
N GLY A 84 -1.54 16.84 -0.71
CA GLY A 84 -1.03 17.80 -1.69
C GLY A 84 -1.80 18.01 -3.01
N PRO A 85 -2.75 17.16 -3.44
CA PRO A 85 -3.51 17.38 -4.67
C PRO A 85 -4.36 18.66 -4.66
N LEU A 86 -4.61 19.21 -5.87
CA LEU A 86 -5.50 20.35 -6.11
C LEU A 86 -6.98 19.94 -6.13
N ALA A 87 -7.26 18.64 -6.28
CA ALA A 87 -8.61 18.08 -6.38
C ALA A 87 -8.75 16.75 -5.66
N GLY A 88 -9.97 16.45 -5.22
CA GLY A 88 -10.35 15.22 -4.55
C GLY A 88 -10.06 15.21 -3.04
N PRO A 89 -10.55 14.19 -2.32
CA PRO A 89 -10.46 14.10 -0.87
C PRO A 89 -9.04 13.78 -0.39
N VAL A 90 -8.79 14.02 0.91
CA VAL A 90 -7.77 13.31 1.67
C VAL A 90 -8.39 12.00 2.18
N VAL A 91 -7.64 10.91 2.11
CA VAL A 91 -8.09 9.57 2.51
C VAL A 91 -7.10 9.01 3.50
N ALA A 92 -7.58 8.55 4.64
CA ALA A 92 -6.80 7.85 5.65
C ALA A 92 -7.29 6.40 5.79
N ALA A 93 -6.40 5.52 6.15
CA ALA A 93 -6.74 4.15 6.53
C ALA A 93 -6.17 3.80 7.90
N ALA A 94 -6.88 2.94 8.61
CA ALA A 94 -6.51 2.33 9.86
C ALA A 94 -6.54 0.82 9.66
N VAL A 95 -5.45 0.10 9.96
CA VAL A 95 -5.34 -1.35 9.71
C VAL A 95 -4.77 -2.05 10.94
N ILE A 96 -5.44 -3.12 11.39
CA ILE A 96 -4.96 -4.04 12.41
C ILE A 96 -4.60 -5.35 11.72
N LEU A 97 -3.31 -5.65 11.67
CA LEU A 97 -2.82 -6.92 11.12
C LEU A 97 -2.91 -8.04 12.18
N PRO A 98 -3.03 -9.31 11.77
CA PRO A 98 -2.95 -10.43 12.70
C PRO A 98 -1.53 -10.56 13.27
N GLU A 99 -1.40 -11.13 14.48
CA GLU A 99 -0.11 -11.35 15.16
C GLU A 99 0.87 -12.16 14.30
N ASN A 100 0.36 -13.20 13.62
CA ASN A 100 1.15 -14.04 12.71
C ASN A 100 0.89 -13.64 11.25
N CYS A 101 1.05 -12.37 10.93
CA CYS A 101 0.85 -11.87 9.57
C CYS A 101 1.91 -12.42 8.62
N ASP A 102 1.47 -13.06 7.55
CA ASP A 102 2.29 -13.65 6.49
C ASP A 102 2.30 -12.83 5.18
N ILE A 103 1.75 -11.62 5.21
CA ILE A 103 1.74 -10.72 4.05
C ILE A 103 3.16 -10.23 3.78
N LEU A 104 3.70 -10.58 2.62
CA LEU A 104 5.02 -10.15 2.19
C LEU A 104 4.95 -8.88 1.32
N TYR A 105 6.07 -8.18 1.23
CA TYR A 105 6.25 -6.98 0.38
C TYR A 105 5.47 -5.74 0.83
N LEU A 106 4.92 -5.71 2.06
CA LEU A 106 4.42 -4.47 2.63
C LEU A 106 5.54 -3.43 2.65
N ASN A 107 5.25 -2.23 2.16
CA ASN A 107 6.21 -1.13 2.05
C ASN A 107 5.47 0.19 1.82
N ASP A 108 6.17 1.33 1.92
CA ASP A 108 5.67 2.62 1.43
C ASP A 108 4.99 2.46 0.07
N SER A 109 3.72 2.83 -0.02
CA SER A 109 2.90 2.62 -1.21
C SER A 109 3.48 3.30 -2.47
N LYS A 110 4.30 4.33 -2.32
CA LYS A 110 4.98 5.04 -3.42
C LYS A 110 6.15 4.24 -4.00
N GLN A 111 6.70 3.29 -3.23
CA GLN A 111 7.78 2.39 -3.67
C GLN A 111 7.26 1.16 -4.43
N LEU A 112 5.96 0.93 -4.41
CA LEU A 112 5.31 -0.21 -5.05
C LEU A 112 4.77 0.15 -6.44
N SER A 113 4.81 -0.79 -7.38
CA SER A 113 4.07 -0.65 -8.64
C SER A 113 2.56 -0.67 -8.38
N GLU A 114 1.77 -0.06 -9.27
CA GLU A 114 0.31 -0.06 -9.18
C GLU A 114 -0.24 -1.49 -9.06
N LYS A 115 0.22 -2.40 -9.93
CA LYS A 115 -0.16 -3.82 -9.88
C LYS A 115 0.12 -4.45 -8.52
N LYS A 116 1.30 -4.20 -7.93
CA LYS A 116 1.67 -4.79 -6.63
C LYS A 116 0.85 -4.18 -5.50
N ARG A 117 0.50 -2.89 -5.57
CA ARG A 117 -0.41 -2.26 -4.60
C ARG A 117 -1.80 -2.88 -4.64
N GLU A 118 -2.35 -3.12 -5.84
CA GLU A 118 -3.66 -3.76 -6.00
C GLU A 118 -3.67 -5.19 -5.44
N GLU A 119 -2.63 -5.99 -5.74
CA GLU A 119 -2.47 -7.34 -5.18
C GLU A 119 -2.42 -7.31 -3.65
N LEU A 120 -1.63 -6.41 -3.08
CA LEU A 120 -1.50 -6.27 -1.63
C LEU A 120 -2.76 -5.71 -0.98
N TYR A 121 -3.48 -4.80 -1.64
CA TYR A 121 -4.76 -4.29 -1.17
C TYR A 121 -5.74 -5.43 -0.92
N ASP A 122 -5.92 -6.32 -1.90
CA ASP A 122 -6.84 -7.45 -1.78
C ASP A 122 -6.38 -8.42 -0.67
N GLU A 123 -5.09 -8.71 -0.58
CA GLU A 123 -4.51 -9.55 0.46
C GLU A 123 -4.67 -8.96 1.87
N ILE A 124 -4.46 -7.65 2.03
CA ILE A 124 -4.65 -6.95 3.31
C ILE A 124 -6.12 -7.00 3.73
N ILE A 125 -7.06 -6.71 2.81
CA ILE A 125 -8.50 -6.75 3.09
C ILE A 125 -8.94 -8.15 3.56
N GLU A 126 -8.40 -9.19 2.94
CA GLU A 126 -8.73 -10.58 3.28
C GLU A 126 -8.17 -11.00 4.64
N LYS A 127 -6.92 -10.59 4.96
CA LYS A 127 -6.19 -11.11 6.13
C LYS A 127 -6.23 -10.22 7.36
N ALA A 128 -6.54 -8.93 7.23
CA ALA A 128 -6.56 -8.00 8.36
C ALA A 128 -7.61 -8.41 9.41
N VAL A 129 -7.27 -8.26 10.68
CA VAL A 129 -8.22 -8.42 11.80
C VAL A 129 -9.34 -7.39 11.70
N ALA A 130 -8.97 -6.16 11.36
CA ALA A 130 -9.89 -5.06 11.08
C ALA A 130 -9.20 -4.01 10.20
N TYR A 131 -9.99 -3.33 9.39
CA TYR A 131 -9.57 -2.12 8.71
C TYR A 131 -10.70 -1.10 8.68
N GLY A 132 -10.35 0.18 8.58
CA GLY A 132 -11.27 1.28 8.45
C GLY A 132 -10.71 2.32 7.49
N ILE A 133 -11.58 2.95 6.70
CA ILE A 133 -11.21 3.97 5.71
C ILE A 133 -12.00 5.24 6.03
N GLY A 134 -11.29 6.34 6.25
CA GLY A 134 -11.86 7.65 6.47
C GLY A 134 -11.52 8.59 5.31
N MET A 135 -12.42 9.54 5.04
CA MET A 135 -12.25 10.54 3.99
C MET A 135 -12.74 11.88 4.49
N ALA A 136 -12.01 12.93 4.10
CA ALA A 136 -12.48 14.32 4.20
C ALA A 136 -12.48 14.91 2.79
N ASP A 137 -13.63 15.43 2.36
CA ASP A 137 -13.82 15.96 1.02
C ASP A 137 -13.18 17.34 0.85
N GLU A 138 -13.20 17.84 -0.38
CA GLU A 138 -12.64 19.15 -0.74
C GLU A 138 -13.31 20.31 0.01
N LYS A 139 -14.61 20.19 0.33
CA LYS A 139 -15.36 21.23 1.04
C LYS A 139 -14.90 21.30 2.49
N LEU A 140 -14.74 20.17 3.14
CA LEU A 140 -14.22 20.13 4.51
C LEU A 140 -12.76 20.61 4.55
N ILE A 141 -11.92 20.22 3.57
CA ILE A 141 -10.54 20.72 3.45
C ILE A 141 -10.52 22.25 3.37
N ASP A 142 -11.38 22.85 2.57
CA ASP A 142 -11.46 24.31 2.41
C ASP A 142 -11.99 25.02 3.68
N GLN A 143 -12.84 24.33 4.47
CA GLN A 143 -13.41 24.90 5.70
C GLN A 143 -12.45 24.86 6.88
N ILE A 144 -11.76 23.74 7.11
CA ILE A 144 -10.96 23.51 8.33
C ILE A 144 -9.46 23.39 8.07
N ASN A 145 -8.98 23.57 6.86
CA ASN A 145 -7.67 23.33 6.28
C ASN A 145 -7.28 21.85 6.18
N ILE A 146 -6.24 21.58 5.38
CA ILE A 146 -5.80 20.20 5.08
C ILE A 146 -5.31 19.42 6.30
N LEU A 147 -4.67 20.07 7.26
CA LEU A 147 -4.15 19.37 8.45
C LEU A 147 -5.31 18.86 9.33
N ASN A 148 -6.29 19.69 9.58
CA ASN A 148 -7.46 19.31 10.39
C ASN A 148 -8.37 18.32 9.65
N ALA A 149 -8.52 18.45 8.32
CA ALA A 149 -9.26 17.53 7.49
C ALA A 149 -8.59 16.13 7.46
N ASP A 150 -7.28 16.10 7.47
CA ASP A 150 -6.49 14.88 7.56
C ASP A 150 -6.71 14.16 8.90
N TYR A 151 -6.62 14.90 10.02
CA TYR A 151 -6.95 14.35 11.33
C TYR A 151 -8.39 13.83 11.40
N GLU A 152 -9.33 14.52 10.75
CA GLU A 152 -10.72 14.05 10.68
C GLU A 152 -10.85 12.75 9.90
N ALA A 153 -10.19 12.65 8.75
CA ALA A 153 -10.15 11.41 7.98
C ALA A 153 -9.56 10.24 8.80
N MET A 154 -8.48 10.49 9.56
CA MET A 154 -7.89 9.48 10.46
C MET A 154 -8.85 9.08 11.58
N ARG A 155 -9.54 10.02 12.24
CA ARG A 155 -10.56 9.73 13.27
C ARG A 155 -11.70 8.87 12.71
N ILE A 156 -12.20 9.22 11.52
CA ILE A 156 -13.24 8.44 10.82
C ILE A 156 -12.73 7.01 10.54
N ALA A 157 -11.48 6.86 10.08
CA ALA A 157 -10.88 5.54 9.82
C ALA A 157 -10.83 4.69 11.11
N ILE A 158 -10.39 5.26 12.22
CA ILE A 158 -10.34 4.59 13.53
C ILE A 158 -11.75 4.18 13.98
N HIS A 159 -12.74 5.07 13.88
CA HIS A 159 -14.12 4.79 14.28
C HIS A 159 -14.80 3.69 13.45
N LYS A 160 -14.35 3.46 12.23
CA LYS A 160 -14.87 2.40 11.35
C LYS A 160 -14.26 1.02 11.61
N LEU A 161 -13.26 0.91 12.47
CA LEU A 161 -12.69 -0.38 12.84
C LEU A 161 -13.73 -1.23 13.57
N ALA A 162 -13.90 -2.48 13.15
CA ALA A 162 -14.78 -3.45 13.81
C ALA A 162 -14.25 -3.88 15.19
N VAL A 163 -12.97 -3.64 15.47
CA VAL A 163 -12.29 -3.95 16.73
C VAL A 163 -11.61 -2.68 17.23
N LYS A 164 -11.75 -2.38 18.54
CA LYS A 164 -11.09 -1.23 19.16
C LYS A 164 -9.61 -1.48 19.32
N PRO A 165 -8.72 -0.65 18.76
CA PRO A 165 -7.28 -0.79 18.95
C PRO A 165 -6.85 -0.37 20.37
N GLU A 166 -5.78 -0.99 20.86
CA GLU A 166 -5.14 -0.67 22.15
C GLU A 166 -3.97 0.27 21.98
N LEU A 167 -3.37 0.30 20.78
CA LEU A 167 -2.26 1.18 20.40
C LEU A 167 -2.42 1.61 18.94
N LEU A 168 -2.08 2.86 18.65
CA LEU A 168 -1.97 3.39 17.28
C LEU A 168 -0.50 3.63 16.94
N LEU A 169 -0.07 3.14 15.78
CA LEU A 169 1.19 3.48 15.14
C LEU A 169 0.87 4.42 13.96
N ASN A 170 1.32 5.67 14.05
CA ASN A 170 0.97 6.69 13.07
C ASN A 170 2.20 7.11 12.26
N ASP A 171 2.05 7.37 10.94
CA ASP A 171 3.12 7.99 10.17
C ASP A 171 3.30 9.47 10.56
N ALA A 172 4.38 9.75 11.28
CA ALA A 172 4.90 11.07 11.67
C ALA A 172 3.96 12.01 12.44
N VAL A 173 2.69 11.66 12.70
CA VAL A 173 1.71 12.54 13.36
C VAL A 173 1.18 11.98 14.66
N ARG A 174 0.70 12.87 15.55
CA ARG A 174 -0.17 12.52 16.67
C ARG A 174 -1.56 13.05 16.37
N ILE A 175 -2.56 12.17 16.37
CA ILE A 175 -3.94 12.49 16.04
C ILE A 175 -4.59 13.14 17.27
N PRO A 176 -5.06 14.40 17.19
CA PRO A 176 -5.74 15.06 18.30
C PRO A 176 -7.10 14.38 18.61
N GLU A 177 -7.58 14.54 19.84
CA GLU A 177 -8.91 14.07 20.27
C GLU A 177 -9.10 12.54 20.18
N VAL A 178 -7.99 11.78 20.22
CA VAL A 178 -7.99 10.32 20.30
C VAL A 178 -7.30 9.91 21.59
N GLU A 179 -8.05 9.26 22.48
CA GLU A 179 -7.56 8.83 23.81
C GLU A 179 -6.69 7.56 23.76
N ILE A 180 -6.75 6.80 22.65
CA ILE A 180 -5.94 5.60 22.49
C ILE A 180 -4.46 5.97 22.49
N PRO A 181 -3.59 5.23 23.20
CA PRO A 181 -2.14 5.42 23.16
C PRO A 181 -1.61 5.47 21.73
N GLN A 182 -0.66 6.39 21.44
CA GLN A 182 -0.15 6.64 20.11
C GLN A 182 1.37 6.71 20.09
N VAL A 183 1.97 6.06 19.10
CA VAL A 183 3.39 6.16 18.77
C VAL A 183 3.51 6.77 17.37
N SER A 184 4.17 7.94 17.26
CA SER A 184 4.42 8.60 15.98
C SER A 184 5.78 8.16 15.44
N ILE A 185 5.81 7.60 14.24
CA ILE A 185 7.01 7.02 13.61
C ILE A 185 7.33 7.79 12.34
N ILE A 186 8.46 8.49 12.30
CA ILE A 186 8.90 9.21 11.10
C ILE A 186 9.22 8.20 10.01
N LYS A 187 8.57 8.32 8.86
CA LYS A 187 8.58 7.35 7.75
C LYS A 187 8.08 5.98 8.23
N GLY A 188 6.95 5.98 8.92
CA GLY A 188 6.36 4.80 9.51
C GLY A 188 5.95 3.78 8.45
N ASP A 189 5.50 4.23 7.29
CA ASP A 189 5.16 3.44 6.11
C ASP A 189 6.31 2.55 5.57
N ALA A 190 7.56 2.94 5.86
CA ALA A 190 8.77 2.17 5.53
C ALA A 190 9.33 1.37 6.72
N LYS A 191 8.72 1.43 7.92
CA LYS A 191 9.28 0.88 9.16
C LYS A 191 8.32 0.01 9.97
N SER A 192 7.02 0.15 9.76
CA SER A 192 5.97 -0.62 10.45
C SER A 192 5.09 -1.29 9.41
N ALA A 193 4.87 -2.58 9.58
CA ALA A 193 4.03 -3.37 8.68
C ALA A 193 2.58 -2.89 8.69
N SER A 194 2.05 -2.52 9.86
CA SER A 194 0.68 -2.02 10.03
C SER A 194 0.49 -0.66 9.35
N ILE A 195 1.47 0.26 9.46
CA ILE A 195 1.43 1.56 8.78
C ILE A 195 1.56 1.37 7.27
N ALA A 196 2.47 0.50 6.79
CA ALA A 196 2.60 0.17 5.38
C ALA A 196 1.30 -0.40 4.79
N ALA A 197 0.61 -1.28 5.52
CA ALA A 197 -0.70 -1.79 5.13
C ALA A 197 -1.73 -0.65 5.03
N ALA A 198 -1.78 0.26 5.99
CA ALA A 198 -2.65 1.44 5.95
C ALA A 198 -2.33 2.35 4.75
N SER A 199 -1.04 2.60 4.47
CA SER A 199 -0.57 3.35 3.29
C SER A 199 -1.10 2.77 1.99
N ILE A 200 -1.03 1.45 1.82
CA ILE A 200 -1.52 0.75 0.64
C ILE A 200 -3.05 0.88 0.52
N ILE A 201 -3.79 0.63 1.60
CA ILE A 201 -5.26 0.73 1.61
C ILE A 201 -5.72 2.15 1.28
N ALA A 202 -5.15 3.16 1.92
CA ALA A 202 -5.47 4.55 1.64
C ALA A 202 -5.17 4.92 0.18
N LYS A 203 -3.98 4.54 -0.31
CA LYS A 203 -3.51 4.85 -1.66
C LYS A 203 -4.39 4.23 -2.75
N VAL A 204 -4.65 2.93 -2.68
CA VAL A 204 -5.47 2.23 -3.68
C VAL A 204 -6.90 2.77 -3.66
N THR A 205 -7.48 2.97 -2.47
CA THR A 205 -8.83 3.53 -2.33
C THR A 205 -8.94 4.89 -3.00
N ARG A 206 -7.98 5.81 -2.72
CA ARG A 206 -8.01 7.13 -3.32
C ARG A 206 -7.75 7.10 -4.82
N ASP A 207 -6.82 6.29 -5.29
CA ASP A 207 -6.50 6.20 -6.72
C ASP A 207 -7.68 5.67 -7.53
N ARG A 208 -8.40 4.66 -7.03
CA ARG A 208 -9.65 4.14 -7.64
C ARG A 208 -10.74 5.23 -7.71
N LEU A 209 -10.89 6.00 -6.62
CA LEU A 209 -11.83 7.12 -6.58
C LEU A 209 -11.49 8.20 -7.62
N MET A 210 -10.21 8.56 -7.76
CA MET A 210 -9.78 9.56 -8.74
C MET A 210 -9.95 9.07 -10.19
N VAL A 211 -9.85 7.76 -10.44
CA VAL A 211 -10.18 7.17 -11.75
C VAL A 211 -11.67 7.32 -12.04
N ALA A 212 -12.54 7.03 -11.07
CA ALA A 212 -13.99 7.23 -11.22
C ALA A 212 -14.35 8.72 -11.43
N TYR A 213 -13.66 9.64 -10.77
CA TYR A 213 -13.85 11.07 -10.99
C TYR A 213 -13.41 11.54 -12.39
N ASP A 214 -12.46 10.87 -13.02
CA ASP A 214 -12.07 11.20 -14.41
C ASP A 214 -13.21 10.97 -15.42
N GLU A 215 -14.07 9.98 -15.16
CA GLU A 215 -15.27 9.71 -15.96
C GLU A 215 -16.36 10.77 -15.74
N ILE A 216 -16.50 11.26 -14.49
CA ILE A 216 -17.53 12.26 -14.13
C ILE A 216 -17.09 13.67 -14.58
N TYR A 217 -15.82 13.97 -14.47
CA TYR A 217 -15.22 15.27 -14.80
C TYR A 217 -14.13 15.11 -15.87
N PRO A 218 -14.50 14.81 -17.12
CA PRO A 218 -13.51 14.58 -18.18
C PRO A 218 -12.71 15.84 -18.51
N GLY A 219 -11.48 15.64 -18.96
CA GLY A 219 -10.59 16.71 -19.42
C GLY A 219 -9.55 17.17 -18.39
N TYR A 220 -9.69 16.86 -17.11
CA TYR A 220 -8.68 17.19 -16.08
C TYR A 220 -7.60 16.11 -15.94
N GLY A 221 -7.80 14.91 -16.47
CA GLY A 221 -6.86 13.79 -16.45
C GLY A 221 -6.67 13.18 -15.08
N PHE A 222 -7.72 13.13 -14.25
CA PHE A 222 -7.68 12.61 -12.88
C PHE A 222 -7.27 11.14 -12.79
N ALA A 223 -7.61 10.34 -13.80
CA ALA A 223 -7.17 8.94 -13.87
C ALA A 223 -5.63 8.83 -13.88
N LYS A 224 -4.93 9.78 -14.48
CA LYS A 224 -3.47 9.81 -14.57
C LYS A 224 -2.84 10.58 -13.41
N ASN A 225 -3.26 11.83 -13.20
CA ASN A 225 -2.61 12.73 -12.25
C ASN A 225 -3.12 12.60 -10.82
N LYS A 226 -4.21 11.85 -10.57
CA LYS A 226 -4.82 11.63 -9.26
C LYS A 226 -5.15 12.94 -8.51
N GLY A 227 -5.42 14.02 -9.26
CA GLY A 227 -5.71 15.35 -8.73
C GLY A 227 -4.49 16.20 -8.39
N TYR A 228 -3.26 15.67 -8.55
CA TYR A 228 -2.04 16.47 -8.35
C TYR A 228 -1.87 17.52 -9.45
N GLY A 229 -1.21 18.63 -9.11
CA GLY A 229 -0.99 19.77 -10.01
C GLY A 229 0.05 19.49 -11.10
N SER A 230 -0.20 18.49 -11.95
CA SER A 230 0.58 18.28 -13.16
C SER A 230 0.38 19.43 -14.14
N LYS A 231 1.28 19.59 -15.10
CA LYS A 231 1.17 20.62 -16.12
C LYS A 231 -0.18 20.53 -16.85
N GLU A 232 -0.58 19.31 -17.22
CA GLU A 232 -1.83 19.03 -17.92
C GLU A 232 -3.04 19.40 -17.06
N HIS A 233 -3.03 19.10 -15.76
CA HIS A 233 -4.11 19.43 -14.83
C HIS A 233 -4.25 20.96 -14.66
N ILE A 234 -3.13 21.66 -14.50
CA ILE A 234 -3.12 23.12 -14.38
C ILE A 234 -3.63 23.80 -15.66
N GLU A 235 -3.25 23.31 -16.85
CA GLU A 235 -3.76 23.82 -18.13
C GLU A 235 -5.26 23.54 -18.30
N ALA A 236 -5.73 22.36 -17.91
CA ALA A 236 -7.17 22.03 -17.90
C ALA A 236 -7.94 22.96 -16.96
N LEU A 237 -7.41 23.22 -15.76
CA LEU A 237 -8.00 24.13 -14.79
C LEU A 237 -8.13 25.57 -15.34
N LYS A 238 -7.13 26.07 -16.07
CA LYS A 238 -7.18 27.40 -16.74
C LYS A 238 -8.20 27.41 -17.87
N THR A 239 -8.37 26.31 -18.59
CA THR A 239 -9.24 26.22 -19.77
C THR A 239 -10.71 26.05 -19.40
N PHE A 240 -11.00 25.13 -18.47
CA PHE A 240 -12.36 24.73 -18.11
C PHE A 240 -12.86 25.36 -16.80
N GLY A 241 -11.97 26.03 -16.04
CA GLY A 241 -12.26 26.40 -14.67
C GLY A 241 -12.23 25.20 -13.72
N PRO A 242 -12.52 25.40 -12.43
CA PRO A 242 -12.55 24.31 -11.46
C PRO A 242 -13.89 23.56 -11.46
N CYS A 243 -13.87 22.25 -11.45
CA CYS A 243 -15.02 21.40 -11.17
C CYS A 243 -15.30 21.28 -9.66
N GLU A 244 -16.36 20.53 -9.29
CA GLU A 244 -16.83 20.43 -7.91
C GLU A 244 -15.80 19.89 -6.92
N ILE A 245 -14.95 18.94 -7.37
CA ILE A 245 -13.97 18.31 -6.49
C ILE A 245 -12.65 19.07 -6.35
N HIS A 246 -12.52 20.28 -6.93
CA HIS A 246 -11.34 21.11 -6.73
C HIS A 246 -11.36 21.80 -5.36
N ARG A 247 -10.22 21.79 -4.70
CA ARG A 247 -9.99 22.48 -3.42
C ARG A 247 -9.75 23.97 -3.70
N ARG A 248 -10.75 24.80 -3.43
CA ARG A 248 -10.71 26.25 -3.76
C ARG A 248 -9.51 26.94 -3.11
N SER A 249 -9.19 26.58 -1.87
CA SER A 249 -8.03 27.12 -1.16
C SER A 249 -6.68 26.77 -1.79
N PHE A 250 -6.59 25.66 -2.58
CA PHE A 250 -5.33 25.20 -3.19
C PHE A 250 -5.08 25.77 -4.58
N ILE A 251 -6.13 26.23 -5.28
CA ILE A 251 -6.03 26.62 -6.69
C ILE A 251 -5.93 28.13 -6.90
N THR A 252 -5.93 28.95 -5.85
CA THR A 252 -5.93 30.42 -5.92
C THR A 252 -4.77 31.03 -6.72
N HIS A 253 -3.63 30.30 -6.83
CA HIS A 253 -2.49 30.71 -7.65
C HIS A 253 -2.63 30.37 -9.13
N PHE A 254 -3.49 29.43 -9.50
CA PHE A 254 -3.64 28.92 -10.84
C PHE A 254 -4.90 29.41 -11.52
N TRP A 255 -5.91 29.74 -10.75
CA TRP A 255 -7.22 30.17 -11.22
C TRP A 255 -7.81 31.22 -10.28
N LYS A 256 -8.41 32.29 -10.84
CA LYS A 256 -9.13 33.33 -10.11
C LYS A 256 -10.54 33.39 -10.65
N GLU A 257 -11.52 33.45 -9.77
CA GLU A 257 -12.89 33.79 -10.12
C GLU A 257 -12.90 35.15 -10.81
N GLN A 258 -13.51 35.24 -12.00
CA GLN A 258 -13.67 36.48 -12.75
C GLN A 258 -14.85 37.26 -12.20
#